data_c800c3d4957da8513a9a9e71060789e1
#
_entry.id   c800c3d4957da8513a9a9e71060789e1
#
_cell.length_a   1.000
_cell.length_b   1.000
_cell.length_c   1.000
_cell.angle_alpha   90.00
_cell.angle_beta   90.00
_cell.angle_gamma   90.00
#
_symmetry.space_group_name_H-M   'P 1'
#
loop_
_entity.id
_entity.type
_entity.pdbx_description
1 polymer ?
#
loop_
_entity_poly.entity_id
_entity_poly.type
_entity_poly.pdbx_seq_one_letter_code
_entity_poly.pdbx_strand_id
1 'polypeptide(L)'
;MNTSNVENLCGEKFFKEMFYAHKKISEIGERLNKLRISATYISPSFGDSPKSNSNPQKLEATIIDIVSLEEYATQLLKERAKFDLFVSKLGAAESKLLKMRCDEALSWKEIAGELRMSVSSSQRMFLAVCNKAESIGLYKMDA
;
A
#
# COMPACT_ATOMS: atom_id res chain seq x y z
N MET A 1 9.31 20.92 -20.03
CA MET A 1 9.17 19.81 -19.08
C MET A 1 8.99 18.52 -19.85
N ASN A 2 9.79 17.53 -19.56
CA ASN A 2 9.69 16.28 -20.28
C ASN A 2 8.79 15.31 -19.52
N THR A 3 8.47 14.18 -20.13
CA THR A 3 7.52 13.22 -19.55
C THR A 3 8.02 12.56 -18.28
N SER A 4 9.32 12.50 -18.06
CA SER A 4 9.82 11.89 -16.83
C SER A 4 9.50 12.74 -15.62
N ASN A 5 9.31 14.04 -15.79
CA ASN A 5 8.92 14.90 -14.69
C ASN A 5 7.49 14.65 -14.24
N VAL A 6 6.64 14.17 -15.13
CA VAL A 6 5.28 13.83 -14.80
C VAL A 6 5.24 12.74 -13.73
N GLU A 7 6.04 11.70 -13.92
CA GLU A 7 6.08 10.59 -12.96
C GLU A 7 6.57 11.03 -11.60
N ASN A 8 7.58 11.87 -11.58
CA ASN A 8 8.15 12.34 -10.32
C ASN A 8 7.25 13.31 -9.58
N LEU A 9 6.54 14.15 -10.31
CA LEU A 9 5.70 15.19 -9.72
C LEU A 9 4.36 14.70 -9.26
N CYS A 10 3.86 13.63 -9.84
CA CYS A 10 2.49 13.21 -9.65
C CYS A 10 2.24 12.19 -8.58
N GLY A 11 3.23 11.81 -7.83
CA GLY A 11 3.00 10.78 -6.82
C GLY A 11 2.63 9.42 -7.42
N GLU A 12 3.12 9.13 -8.61
CA GLU A 12 2.87 7.83 -9.24
C GLU A 12 3.30 6.69 -8.31
N LYS A 13 4.39 6.88 -7.59
CA LYS A 13 4.87 5.92 -6.63
C LYS A 13 3.84 5.67 -5.53
N PHE A 14 3.21 6.72 -5.03
CA PHE A 14 2.16 6.61 -4.03
C PHE A 14 0.99 5.76 -4.54
N PHE A 15 0.52 6.04 -5.76
CA PHE A 15 -0.58 5.29 -6.34
C PHE A 15 -0.21 3.83 -6.55
N LYS A 16 1.01 3.56 -7.00
CA LYS A 16 1.48 2.19 -7.17
C LYS A 16 1.48 1.45 -5.83
N GLU A 17 1.93 2.12 -4.77
CA GLU A 17 1.93 1.54 -3.44
C GLU A 17 0.52 1.27 -2.95
N MET A 18 -0.44 2.15 -3.27
CA MET A 18 -1.81 1.96 -2.84
C MET A 18 -2.48 0.78 -3.56
N PHE A 19 -2.23 0.61 -4.86
CA PHE A 19 -2.74 -0.56 -5.56
C PHE A 19 -2.12 -1.85 -5.06
N TYR A 20 -0.87 -1.79 -4.63
CA TYR A 20 -0.19 -2.95 -4.09
C TYR A 20 -0.55 -3.22 -2.63
N ALA A 21 -1.18 -2.26 -1.97
CA ALA A 21 -1.41 -2.32 -0.52
C ALA A 21 -2.19 -3.56 -0.08
N HIS A 22 -3.17 -4.00 -0.86
CA HIS A 22 -3.95 -5.18 -0.47
C HIS A 22 -3.09 -6.43 -0.40
N LYS A 23 -2.11 -6.56 -1.29
CA LYS A 23 -1.17 -7.68 -1.26
C LYS A 23 -0.23 -7.56 -0.07
N LYS A 24 0.24 -6.36 0.19
CA LYS A 24 1.07 -6.08 1.36
C LYS A 24 0.34 -6.40 2.65
N ILE A 25 -0.92 -6.01 2.76
CA ILE A 25 -1.74 -6.28 3.94
C ILE A 25 -1.89 -7.78 4.15
N SER A 26 -2.11 -8.53 3.06
CA SER A 26 -2.20 -9.98 3.12
C SER A 26 -0.88 -10.61 3.59
N GLU A 27 0.24 -10.14 3.08
CA GLU A 27 1.56 -10.62 3.47
C GLU A 27 1.85 -10.35 4.94
N ILE A 28 1.46 -9.16 5.41
CA ILE A 28 1.61 -8.81 6.82
C ILE A 28 0.76 -9.74 7.68
N GLY A 29 -0.46 -10.05 7.24
CA GLY A 29 -1.34 -10.96 7.96
C GLY A 29 -0.72 -12.34 8.12
N GLU A 30 -0.10 -12.85 7.06
CA GLU A 30 0.58 -14.14 7.12
C GLU A 30 1.77 -14.11 8.08
N ARG A 31 2.55 -13.03 8.02
CA ARG A 31 3.69 -12.89 8.90
C ARG A 31 3.25 -12.75 10.36
N LEU A 32 2.17 -12.00 10.62
CA LEU A 32 1.61 -11.87 11.96
C LEU A 32 1.18 -13.22 12.51
N ASN A 33 0.55 -14.04 11.66
CA ASN A 33 0.13 -15.36 12.05
C ASN A 33 1.33 -16.23 12.46
N LYS A 34 2.39 -16.19 11.67
CA LYS A 34 3.62 -16.92 11.99
C LYS A 34 4.24 -16.44 13.29
N LEU A 35 4.27 -15.14 13.51
CA LEU A 35 4.84 -14.57 14.73
C LEU A 35 4.01 -14.95 15.95
N ARG A 36 2.69 -14.95 15.83
CA ARG A 36 1.81 -15.34 16.94
C ARG A 36 1.99 -16.81 17.30
N ILE A 37 2.14 -17.67 16.31
CA ILE A 37 2.43 -19.08 16.53
C ILE A 37 3.77 -19.23 17.22
N SER A 38 4.78 -18.51 16.74
CA SER A 38 6.11 -18.53 17.34
C SER A 38 6.08 -18.09 18.80
N ALA A 39 5.33 -17.02 19.08
CA ALA A 39 5.18 -16.54 20.46
C ALA A 39 4.54 -17.58 21.37
N THR A 40 3.61 -18.33 20.83
CA THR A 40 2.95 -19.41 21.58
C THR A 40 3.96 -20.49 22.00
N TYR A 41 4.88 -20.83 21.12
CA TYR A 41 5.89 -21.83 21.44
C TYR A 41 6.99 -21.30 22.35
N ILE A 42 7.21 -20.01 22.37
CA ILE A 42 8.21 -19.39 23.26
C ILE A 42 7.65 -19.27 24.67
N SER A 43 6.36 -19.08 24.81
CA SER A 43 5.72 -18.85 26.10
C SER A 43 5.85 -20.11 26.99
N PRO A 44 6.06 -19.92 28.29
CA PRO A 44 6.13 -21.06 29.20
C PRO A 44 4.81 -21.82 29.24
N SER A 45 4.87 -23.09 29.22
CA SER A 45 3.70 -23.94 29.35
C SER A 45 3.46 -24.26 30.80
N PHE A 46 2.22 -24.40 31.18
CA PHE A 46 1.88 -24.71 32.54
C PHE A 46 2.34 -26.12 32.89
N GLY A 47 3.05 -26.22 33.97
CA GLY A 47 3.44 -27.51 34.50
C GLY A 47 4.49 -28.25 33.75
N ASP A 48 5.00 -27.69 32.73
CA ASP A 48 5.97 -28.32 31.94
C ASP A 48 7.35 -28.12 32.36
N SER A 49 8.21 -28.87 31.79
CA SER A 49 9.58 -28.74 32.03
C SER A 49 10.04 -27.39 31.70
N PRO A 50 10.88 -26.88 32.45
CA PRO A 50 11.39 -25.59 32.29
C PRO A 50 12.32 -25.44 31.19
N LYS A 51 12.35 -26.19 30.19
CA LYS A 51 13.31 -26.06 29.28
C LYS A 51 13.12 -25.07 28.38
N SER A 52 13.97 -24.83 28.03
CA SER A 52 14.36 -24.45 26.94
C SER A 52 13.66 -23.45 26.10
N ASN A 53 12.53 -23.47 25.84
CA ASN A 53 11.89 -22.52 24.96
C ASN A 53 11.40 -21.29 25.65
N SER A 54 11.59 -21.23 26.95
CA SER A 54 11.22 -20.07 27.66
C SER A 54 12.36 -19.10 27.68
N ASN A 55 12.38 -18.21 26.72
CA ASN A 55 13.36 -17.14 26.64
C ASN A 55 12.61 -15.81 26.69
N PRO A 56 12.61 -15.14 27.86
CA PRO A 56 11.86 -13.89 27.99
C PRO A 56 12.28 -12.82 27.01
N GLN A 57 13.56 -12.73 26.69
CA GLN A 57 14.05 -11.73 25.76
C GLN A 57 13.55 -12.00 24.35
N LYS A 58 13.53 -13.26 23.96
CA LYS A 58 13.04 -13.62 22.63
C LYS A 58 11.54 -13.42 22.52
N LEU A 59 10.80 -13.73 23.57
CA LEU A 59 9.38 -13.52 23.59
C LEU A 59 9.05 -12.02 23.51
N GLU A 60 9.77 -11.21 24.27
CA GLU A 60 9.59 -9.78 24.25
C GLU A 60 9.86 -9.20 22.86
N ALA A 61 10.94 -9.63 22.22
CA ALA A 61 11.27 -9.18 20.87
C ALA A 61 10.19 -9.57 19.88
N THR A 62 9.65 -10.78 20.00
CA THR A 62 8.60 -11.25 19.13
C THR A 62 7.32 -10.44 19.32
N ILE A 63 6.98 -10.12 20.55
CA ILE A 63 5.80 -9.29 20.84
C ILE A 63 5.97 -7.89 20.25
N ILE A 64 7.16 -7.31 20.38
CA ILE A 64 7.44 -6.01 19.79
C ILE A 64 7.25 -6.04 18.28
N ASP A 65 7.72 -7.09 17.62
CA ASP A 65 7.55 -7.25 16.19
C ASP A 65 6.07 -7.36 15.82
N ILE A 66 5.31 -8.10 16.60
CA ILE A 66 3.86 -8.24 16.38
C ILE A 66 3.18 -6.88 16.45
N VAL A 67 3.45 -6.12 17.50
CA VAL A 67 2.83 -4.81 17.70
C VAL A 67 3.21 -3.87 16.57
N SER A 68 4.48 -3.86 16.19
CA SER A 68 4.96 -2.99 15.10
C SER A 68 4.28 -3.33 13.78
N LEU A 69 4.11 -4.61 13.48
CA LEU A 69 3.44 -5.03 12.25
C LEU A 69 1.96 -4.71 12.28
N GLU A 70 1.32 -4.87 13.44
CA GLU A 70 -0.10 -4.53 13.58
C GLU A 70 -0.33 -3.03 13.37
N GLU A 71 0.55 -2.21 13.91
CA GLU A 71 0.46 -0.77 13.72
C GLU A 71 0.66 -0.39 12.26
N TYR A 72 1.62 -1.01 11.61
CA TYR A 72 1.87 -0.76 10.19
C TYR A 72 0.67 -1.19 9.34
N ALA A 73 0.11 -2.37 9.60
CA ALA A 73 -1.06 -2.84 8.88
C ALA A 73 -2.26 -1.92 9.07
N THR A 74 -2.46 -1.44 10.29
CA THR A 74 -3.56 -0.52 10.60
C THR A 74 -3.40 0.78 9.82
N GLN A 75 -2.18 1.33 9.78
CA GLN A 75 -1.90 2.55 9.05
C GLN A 75 -2.13 2.35 7.56
N LEU A 76 -1.66 1.24 7.03
CA LEU A 76 -1.81 0.93 5.62
C LEU A 76 -3.29 0.76 5.23
N LEU A 77 -4.08 0.13 6.10
CA LEU A 77 -5.52 -0.01 5.88
C LEU A 77 -6.22 1.34 5.85
N LYS A 78 -5.83 2.25 6.73
CA LYS A 78 -6.39 3.60 6.74
C LYS A 78 -6.05 4.36 5.47
N GLU A 79 -4.81 4.27 5.03
CA GLU A 79 -4.37 4.93 3.81
C GLU A 79 -5.09 4.36 2.61
N ARG A 80 -5.23 3.05 2.56
CA ARG A 80 -5.93 2.38 1.47
C ARG A 80 -7.41 2.79 1.43
N ALA A 81 -8.05 2.90 2.59
CA ALA A 81 -9.45 3.32 2.65
C ALA A 81 -9.64 4.73 2.11
N LYS A 82 -8.72 5.64 2.44
CA LYS A 82 -8.78 7.01 1.91
C LYS A 82 -8.53 7.03 0.40
N PHE A 83 -7.60 6.21 -0.04
CA PHE A 83 -7.32 6.08 -1.47
C PHE A 83 -8.54 5.54 -2.21
N ASP A 84 -9.19 4.51 -1.68
CA ASP A 84 -10.39 3.94 -2.30
C ASP A 84 -11.52 4.96 -2.39
N LEU A 85 -11.68 5.77 -1.36
CA LEU A 85 -12.66 6.84 -1.38
C LEU A 85 -12.34 7.86 -2.45
N PHE A 86 -11.07 8.25 -2.56
CA PHE A 86 -10.61 9.16 -3.59
C PHE A 86 -10.94 8.62 -4.99
N VAL A 87 -10.59 7.36 -5.25
CA VAL A 87 -10.84 6.73 -6.54
C VAL A 87 -12.33 6.67 -6.86
N SER A 88 -13.16 6.44 -5.85
CA SER A 88 -14.60 6.37 -6.05
C SER A 88 -15.20 7.70 -6.51
N LYS A 89 -14.50 8.79 -6.29
CA LYS A 89 -14.95 10.11 -6.70
C LYS A 89 -14.42 10.53 -8.07
N LEU A 90 -13.56 9.72 -8.67
CA LEU A 90 -13.03 10.01 -10.01
C LEU A 90 -14.03 9.60 -11.07
N GLY A 91 -13.93 10.23 -12.24
CA GLY A 91 -14.70 9.78 -13.39
C GLY A 91 -14.21 8.41 -13.86
N ALA A 92 -15.03 7.74 -14.65
CA ALA A 92 -14.70 6.39 -15.13
C ALA A 92 -13.39 6.35 -15.90
N ALA A 93 -13.15 7.32 -16.76
CA ALA A 93 -11.92 7.37 -17.55
C ALA A 93 -10.69 7.63 -16.67
N GLU A 94 -10.83 8.51 -15.69
CA GLU A 94 -9.75 8.83 -14.77
C GLU A 94 -9.39 7.63 -13.90
N SER A 95 -10.39 6.95 -13.40
CA SER A 95 -10.20 5.76 -12.59
C SER A 95 -9.52 4.65 -13.39
N LYS A 96 -9.97 4.44 -14.62
CA LYS A 96 -9.38 3.44 -15.50
C LYS A 96 -7.93 3.77 -15.82
N LEU A 97 -7.65 5.05 -16.11
CA LEU A 97 -6.30 5.51 -16.37
C LEU A 97 -5.37 5.22 -15.20
N LEU A 98 -5.81 5.57 -14.00
CA LEU A 98 -5.02 5.37 -12.81
C LEU A 98 -4.69 3.89 -12.62
N LYS A 99 -5.68 3.04 -12.79
CA LYS A 99 -5.49 1.59 -12.67
C LYS A 99 -4.52 1.06 -13.73
N MET A 100 -4.70 1.46 -14.97
CA MET A 100 -3.83 0.98 -16.04
C MET A 100 -2.38 1.39 -15.83
N ARG A 101 -2.16 2.62 -15.37
CA ARG A 101 -0.79 3.10 -15.20
C ARG A 101 -0.14 2.58 -13.93
N CYS A 102 -0.85 2.54 -12.84
CA CYS A 102 -0.27 2.27 -11.53
C CYS A 102 -0.44 0.84 -11.05
N ASP A 103 -1.47 0.14 -11.50
CA ASP A 103 -1.70 -1.25 -11.12
C ASP A 103 -1.21 -2.19 -12.20
N GLU A 104 -1.58 -1.93 -13.44
CA GLU A 104 -1.23 -2.81 -14.57
C GLU A 104 0.10 -2.44 -15.21
N ALA A 105 0.67 -1.32 -14.83
CA ALA A 105 1.98 -0.84 -15.32
C ALA A 105 2.06 -0.72 -16.85
N LEU A 106 0.97 -0.30 -17.48
CA LEU A 106 0.94 -0.11 -18.92
C LEU A 106 1.72 1.12 -19.33
N SER A 107 2.28 1.08 -20.54
CA SER A 107 2.96 2.24 -21.09
C SER A 107 1.95 3.31 -21.46
N TRP A 108 2.42 4.54 -21.59
CA TRP A 108 1.55 5.64 -22.01
C TRP A 108 0.93 5.38 -23.39
N LYS A 109 1.68 4.73 -24.26
CA LYS A 109 1.19 4.40 -25.58
C LYS A 109 0.03 3.41 -25.52
N GLU A 110 0.15 2.39 -24.66
CA GLU A 110 -0.90 1.41 -24.47
C GLU A 110 -2.13 2.04 -23.85
N ILE A 111 -1.93 2.91 -22.85
CA ILE A 111 -3.02 3.62 -22.20
C ILE A 111 -3.77 4.51 -23.19
N ALA A 112 -3.03 5.27 -24.00
CA ALA A 112 -3.61 6.14 -25.00
C ALA A 112 -4.47 5.34 -25.98
N GLY A 113 -3.98 4.18 -26.40
CA GLY A 113 -4.75 3.30 -27.27
C GLY A 113 -6.04 2.82 -26.63
N GLU A 114 -5.98 2.42 -25.39
CA GLU A 114 -7.16 1.92 -24.65
C GLU A 114 -8.20 3.01 -24.42
N LEU A 115 -7.74 4.23 -24.11
CA LEU A 115 -8.63 5.34 -23.87
C LEU A 115 -9.03 6.11 -25.11
N ARG A 116 -8.44 5.73 -26.25
CA ARG A 116 -8.72 6.36 -27.56
C ARG A 116 -8.43 7.87 -27.52
N MET A 117 -7.28 8.21 -26.99
CA MET A 117 -6.81 9.60 -26.91
C MET A 117 -5.32 9.64 -27.18
N SER A 118 -4.77 10.83 -27.30
CA SER A 118 -3.33 10.97 -27.51
C SER A 118 -2.56 10.70 -26.22
N VAL A 119 -1.28 10.38 -26.36
CA VAL A 119 -0.40 10.22 -25.21
C VAL A 119 -0.38 11.49 -24.37
N SER A 120 -0.28 12.65 -25.03
CA SER A 120 -0.29 13.94 -24.31
C SER A 120 -1.57 14.15 -23.52
N SER A 121 -2.72 13.80 -24.10
CA SER A 121 -3.99 13.95 -23.40
C SER A 121 -4.07 12.99 -22.21
N SER A 122 -3.57 11.77 -22.38
CA SER A 122 -3.55 10.79 -21.29
C SER A 122 -2.69 11.28 -20.13
N GLN A 123 -1.53 11.84 -20.43
CA GLN A 123 -0.63 12.37 -19.41
C GLN A 123 -1.24 13.58 -18.70
N ARG A 124 -1.93 14.45 -19.43
CA ARG A 124 -2.62 15.59 -18.83
C ARG A 124 -3.75 15.12 -17.90
N MET A 125 -4.46 14.09 -18.29
CA MET A 125 -5.49 13.51 -17.44
C MET A 125 -4.87 12.97 -16.15
N PHE A 126 -3.74 12.30 -16.25
CA PHE A 126 -3.04 11.78 -15.09
C PHE A 126 -2.59 12.92 -14.16
N LEU A 127 -2.06 14.00 -14.73
CA LEU A 127 -1.69 15.19 -13.94
C LEU A 127 -2.89 15.77 -13.22
N ALA A 128 -4.04 15.81 -13.89
CA ALA A 128 -5.25 16.31 -13.26
C ALA A 128 -5.66 15.45 -12.07
N VAL A 129 -5.54 14.13 -12.20
CA VAL A 129 -5.81 13.21 -11.08
C VAL A 129 -4.85 13.47 -9.93
N CYS A 130 -3.57 13.65 -10.24
CA CYS A 130 -2.56 13.94 -9.22
C CYS A 130 -2.86 15.25 -8.50
N ASN A 131 -3.29 16.27 -9.23
CA ASN A 131 -3.64 17.56 -8.64
C ASN A 131 -4.84 17.44 -7.72
N LYS A 132 -5.83 16.65 -8.10
CA LYS A 132 -6.98 16.38 -7.23
C LYS A 132 -6.53 15.69 -5.94
N ALA A 133 -5.66 14.72 -6.04
CA ALA A 133 -5.14 14.00 -4.87
C ALA A 133 -4.35 14.95 -3.97
N GLU A 134 -3.52 15.80 -4.56
CA GLU A 134 -2.74 16.74 -3.79
C GLU A 134 -3.60 17.76 -3.08
N SER A 135 -4.65 18.23 -3.74
CA SER A 135 -5.53 19.27 -3.17
C SER A 135 -6.28 18.79 -1.94
N ILE A 136 -6.52 17.49 -1.82
CA ILE A 136 -7.17 16.94 -0.63
C ILE A 136 -6.16 16.37 0.37
N GLY A 137 -4.86 16.55 0.11
CA GLY A 137 -3.82 16.08 1.01
C GLY A 137 -3.64 14.58 1.04
N LEU A 138 -3.99 13.89 -0.03
CA LEU A 138 -3.93 12.43 -0.07
C LEU A 138 -2.52 11.89 0.21
N TYR A 139 -1.51 12.58 -0.25
CA TYR A 139 -0.12 12.15 -0.07
C TYR A 139 0.42 12.39 1.33
N LYS A 140 -0.34 13.06 2.18
CA LYS A 140 0.11 13.44 3.52
C LYS A 140 -0.69 12.73 4.61
N MET A 141 -1.30 11.63 4.27
CA MET A 141 -2.18 10.93 5.20
C MET A 141 -1.46 10.29 6.36
N ASP A 142 -0.22 10.02 6.18
CA ASP A 142 0.60 9.37 7.19
C ASP A 142 1.09 10.31 8.27
N ALA A 143 0.95 11.56 8.07
CA ALA A 143 1.48 12.54 9.00
C ALA A 143 0.75 12.55 10.33
#